data_5f52cc59ab29cb008dad0f2301687f40
#
_entry.id   5f52cc59ab29cb008dad0f2301687f40
#
_cell.length_a   1.000
_cell.length_b   1.000
_cell.length_c   1.000
_cell.angle_alpha   90.00
_cell.angle_beta   90.00
_cell.angle_gamma   90.00
#
_symmetry.space_group_name_H-M   'P 1'
#
loop_
_entity.id
_entity.type
_entity.pdbx_description
1 polymer ?
#
loop_
_entity_poly.entity_id
_entity_poly.type
_entity_poly.pdbx_seq_one_letter_code
_entity_poly.pdbx_strand_id
1 'polypeptide(L)'
;MSTNNNTIPGKNIITKLWSKKYLFLKVWILTFIISAAYILPEPRKYTACTLLAPEVGNTDNAGGLSSIASAFGFNIGGASSVDAIYPTLYPELISSNDFIVDLLGVHIQTLDGEISTDLYTYLHKHQKASIYKKPFLWAKRKIKAMFAGKNQRGNGGRIDPSRLTEQQFDIVERLKSNIICTVDPLTNVISLKVNAQDPLVAANLTDSVCERLKTFITSYRTSKARVDVDYYEKLAQEAQINYKKALDEYSAFCDTHKNITQQATLSKRDDLEREVSMALSIYQTMITQVEKHKTKLQEDTPVFTTLQNASVPIRPSAPKRVLFCLGMLMLATIITSARILKDELYSTIVFFSAKSKGTDSKEG
;
A
#
# COMPACT_ATOMS: atom_id res chain seq x y z
N MET A 1 -32.28 44.29 -56.91
CA MET A 1 -32.60 43.06 -56.19
C MET A 1 -31.29 42.36 -55.87
N SER A 2 -30.80 42.58 -54.69
CA SER A 2 -29.54 41.98 -54.17
C SER A 2 -29.96 40.82 -53.24
N THR A 3 -29.76 39.61 -53.70
CA THR A 3 -30.02 38.42 -52.93
C THR A 3 -28.92 38.26 -51.87
N ASN A 4 -29.28 38.61 -50.64
CA ASN A 4 -28.48 38.40 -49.43
C ASN A 4 -28.41 36.89 -49.15
N ASN A 5 -27.39 36.20 -49.62
CA ASN A 5 -27.11 34.81 -49.23
C ASN A 5 -26.42 34.83 -47.85
N ASN A 6 -27.23 34.90 -46.82
CA ASN A 6 -26.84 34.54 -45.46
C ASN A 6 -26.63 33.02 -45.36
N THR A 7 -25.57 32.51 -45.97
CA THR A 7 -25.13 31.12 -45.76
C THR A 7 -24.53 31.01 -44.38
N ILE A 8 -25.14 30.22 -43.50
CA ILE A 8 -24.65 29.89 -42.16
C ILE A 8 -23.20 29.42 -42.26
N PRO A 9 -22.23 30.09 -41.61
CA PRO A 9 -20.80 29.81 -41.77
C PRO A 9 -20.44 28.34 -41.53
N GLY A 10 -21.25 27.58 -40.76
CA GLY A 10 -21.04 26.16 -40.51
C GLY A 10 -21.20 25.23 -41.72
N LYS A 11 -22.03 25.60 -42.72
CA LYS A 11 -22.28 24.75 -43.88
C LYS A 11 -21.10 24.76 -44.85
N ASN A 12 -20.37 25.88 -44.92
CA ASN A 12 -19.17 26.02 -45.76
C ASN A 12 -17.97 25.25 -45.13
N ILE A 13 -17.91 25.14 -43.82
CA ILE A 13 -16.87 24.40 -43.10
C ILE A 13 -16.97 22.91 -43.40
N ILE A 14 -18.17 22.33 -43.30
CA ILE A 14 -18.43 20.90 -43.52
C ILE A 14 -18.13 20.51 -44.97
N THR A 15 -18.58 21.30 -45.94
CA THR A 15 -18.33 21.02 -47.38
C THR A 15 -16.86 21.09 -47.72
N LYS A 16 -16.08 22.00 -47.11
CA LYS A 16 -14.63 22.15 -47.31
C LYS A 16 -13.84 21.00 -46.68
N LEU A 17 -14.26 20.55 -45.49
CA LEU A 17 -13.68 19.37 -44.88
C LEU A 17 -13.95 18.11 -45.71
N TRP A 18 -15.15 17.99 -46.28
CA TRP A 18 -15.51 16.85 -47.12
C TRP A 18 -14.81 16.81 -48.46
N SER A 19 -14.55 17.96 -49.06
CA SER A 19 -13.76 18.07 -50.32
C SER A 19 -12.33 17.53 -50.16
N LYS A 20 -11.77 17.56 -48.94
CA LYS A 20 -10.40 17.08 -48.67
C LYS A 20 -10.37 15.68 -47.96
N LYS A 21 -11.42 14.85 -48.16
CA LYS A 21 -11.54 13.51 -47.57
C LYS A 21 -10.34 12.59 -47.79
N TYR A 22 -9.70 12.66 -48.95
CA TYR A 22 -8.50 11.87 -49.24
C TYR A 22 -7.27 12.30 -48.43
N LEU A 23 -7.19 13.57 -48.03
CA LEU A 23 -6.13 14.05 -47.14
C LEU A 23 -6.35 13.48 -45.72
N PHE A 24 -7.58 13.48 -45.22
CA PHE A 24 -7.93 12.83 -43.92
C PHE A 24 -7.59 11.35 -43.96
N LEU A 25 -7.97 10.62 -45.03
CA LEU A 25 -7.69 9.20 -45.15
C LEU A 25 -6.17 8.92 -45.11
N LYS A 26 -5.36 9.69 -45.83
CA LYS A 26 -3.89 9.57 -45.83
C LYS A 26 -3.32 9.82 -44.42
N VAL A 27 -3.77 10.86 -43.74
CA VAL A 27 -3.35 11.18 -42.37
C VAL A 27 -3.76 10.11 -41.38
N TRP A 28 -4.98 9.57 -41.51
CA TRP A 28 -5.47 8.48 -40.64
C TRP A 28 -4.64 7.21 -40.81
N ILE A 29 -4.37 6.79 -42.05
CA ILE A 29 -3.54 5.60 -42.28
C ILE A 29 -2.12 5.83 -41.74
N LEU A 30 -1.52 6.97 -41.96
CA LEU A 30 -0.19 7.28 -41.45
C LEU A 30 -0.15 7.31 -39.92
N THR A 31 -1.12 7.98 -39.29
CA THR A 31 -1.22 8.07 -37.84
C THR A 31 -1.50 6.70 -37.22
N PHE A 32 -2.33 5.88 -37.87
CA PHE A 32 -2.59 4.51 -37.39
C PHE A 32 -1.33 3.64 -37.41
N ILE A 33 -0.55 3.70 -38.52
CA ILE A 33 0.70 2.95 -38.63
C ILE A 33 1.71 3.40 -37.57
N ILE A 34 1.89 4.71 -37.38
CA ILE A 34 2.79 5.26 -36.35
C ILE A 34 2.32 4.87 -34.94
N SER A 35 1.03 5.01 -34.66
CA SER A 35 0.42 4.66 -33.36
C SER A 35 0.54 3.16 -33.07
N ALA A 36 0.29 2.31 -34.07
CA ALA A 36 0.43 0.86 -33.93
C ALA A 36 1.91 0.46 -33.72
N ALA A 37 2.84 1.02 -34.51
CA ALA A 37 4.26 0.79 -34.35
C ALA A 37 4.76 1.23 -32.97
N TYR A 38 4.15 2.25 -32.37
CA TYR A 38 4.50 2.71 -31.04
C TYR A 38 3.96 1.80 -29.93
N ILE A 39 2.69 1.37 -29.98
CA ILE A 39 2.05 0.67 -28.85
C ILE A 39 2.24 -0.86 -28.88
N LEU A 40 2.51 -1.48 -30.03
CA LEU A 40 2.67 -2.93 -30.16
C LEU A 40 3.87 -3.49 -29.38
N PRO A 41 5.04 -2.85 -29.39
CA PRO A 41 6.22 -3.34 -28.66
C PRO A 41 6.16 -3.13 -27.14
N GLU A 42 5.15 -2.41 -26.63
CA GLU A 42 5.01 -2.21 -25.18
C GLU A 42 4.58 -3.54 -24.51
N PRO A 43 5.29 -3.99 -23.44
CA PRO A 43 4.97 -5.22 -22.76
C PRO A 43 3.58 -5.15 -22.12
N ARG A 44 2.86 -6.27 -22.18
CA ARG A 44 1.56 -6.40 -21.51
C ARG A 44 1.76 -6.37 -20.00
N LYS A 45 0.78 -5.81 -19.29
CA LYS A 45 0.71 -5.83 -17.83
C LYS A 45 -0.60 -6.48 -17.42
N TYR A 46 -0.52 -7.31 -16.41
CA TYR A 46 -1.65 -8.01 -15.80
C TYR A 46 -1.82 -7.49 -14.38
N THR A 47 -3.04 -7.28 -13.96
CA THR A 47 -3.37 -6.79 -12.62
C THR A 47 -4.14 -7.87 -11.89
N ALA A 48 -3.59 -8.37 -10.79
CA ALA A 48 -4.32 -9.16 -9.81
C ALA A 48 -4.83 -8.25 -8.70
N CYS A 49 -5.96 -8.64 -8.09
CA CYS A 49 -6.60 -7.87 -7.03
C CYS A 49 -7.05 -8.79 -5.91
N THR A 50 -6.84 -8.37 -4.67
CA THR A 50 -7.41 -8.99 -3.47
C THR A 50 -8.14 -7.93 -2.64
N LEU A 51 -9.20 -8.36 -1.95
CA LEU A 51 -9.99 -7.51 -1.07
C LEU A 51 -9.93 -8.08 0.35
N LEU A 52 -9.57 -7.23 1.30
CA LEU A 52 -9.49 -7.56 2.71
C LEU A 52 -10.45 -6.67 3.50
N ALA A 53 -11.20 -7.26 4.41
CA ALA A 53 -11.92 -6.54 5.44
C ALA A 53 -11.21 -6.74 6.77
N PRO A 54 -10.72 -5.68 7.42
CA PRO A 54 -10.27 -5.79 8.81
C PRO A 54 -11.50 -6.02 9.67
N GLU A 55 -11.48 -7.03 10.53
CA GLU A 55 -12.47 -7.14 11.58
C GLU A 55 -12.13 -6.06 12.61
N VAL A 56 -12.95 -5.03 12.64
CA VAL A 56 -12.93 -4.05 13.73
C VAL A 56 -13.53 -4.76 14.93
N GLY A 57 -12.68 -5.11 15.90
CA GLY A 57 -13.18 -5.68 17.15
C GLY A 57 -14.27 -4.76 17.70
N ASN A 58 -15.46 -5.32 17.89
CA ASN A 58 -16.58 -4.57 18.43
C ASN A 58 -16.18 -4.04 19.82
N THR A 59 -15.95 -2.74 19.89
CA THR A 59 -15.91 -1.99 21.15
C THR A 59 -17.31 -1.86 21.77
N ASP A 60 -18.24 -2.73 21.37
CA ASP A 60 -19.65 -2.70 21.82
C ASP A 60 -19.81 -2.96 23.33
N ASN A 61 -18.80 -3.51 23.99
CA ASN A 61 -18.83 -3.63 25.46
C ASN A 61 -18.47 -2.31 26.19
N ALA A 62 -17.92 -1.31 25.50
CA ALA A 62 -17.73 0.03 26.04
C ALA A 62 -18.97 0.91 25.81
N GLY A 63 -19.89 0.49 24.94
CA GLY A 63 -21.06 1.27 24.52
C GLY A 63 -22.03 1.63 25.65
N GLY A 64 -22.14 0.80 26.68
CA GLY A 64 -22.99 1.08 27.84
C GLY A 64 -22.45 2.22 28.72
N LEU A 65 -21.14 2.28 28.93
CA LEU A 65 -20.54 3.32 29.78
C LEU A 65 -20.26 4.61 28.99
N SER A 66 -19.89 4.52 27.74
CA SER A 66 -19.65 5.69 26.90
C SER A 66 -20.94 6.43 26.51
N SER A 67 -22.06 5.70 26.32
CA SER A 67 -23.36 6.32 26.08
C SER A 67 -23.91 7.00 27.35
N ILE A 68 -23.65 6.45 28.53
CA ILE A 68 -23.99 7.08 29.82
C ILE A 68 -23.11 8.32 30.06
N ALA A 69 -21.80 8.21 29.80
CA ALA A 69 -20.88 9.33 29.98
C ALA A 69 -21.14 10.48 29.00
N SER A 70 -21.50 10.19 27.75
CA SER A 70 -21.90 11.22 26.78
C SER A 70 -23.24 11.88 27.12
N ALA A 71 -24.17 11.15 27.75
CA ALA A 71 -25.42 11.72 28.26
C ALA A 71 -25.20 12.71 29.43
N PHE A 72 -24.09 12.56 30.17
CA PHE A 72 -23.67 13.50 31.21
C PHE A 72 -22.69 14.57 30.73
N GLY A 73 -22.49 14.71 29.41
CA GLY A 73 -21.61 15.76 28.82
C GLY A 73 -20.12 15.48 28.96
N PHE A 74 -19.73 14.32 29.48
CA PHE A 74 -18.35 13.88 29.49
C PHE A 74 -18.04 13.19 28.18
N ASN A 75 -17.36 13.90 27.28
CA ASN A 75 -16.85 13.33 26.04
C ASN A 75 -15.67 12.41 26.35
N ILE A 76 -15.95 11.18 26.85
CA ILE A 76 -14.98 10.09 27.01
C ILE A 76 -14.81 9.38 25.64
N GLY A 77 -15.20 10.02 24.56
CA GLY A 77 -14.96 9.59 23.20
C GLY A 77 -13.53 9.87 22.79
N GLY A 78 -12.60 9.10 23.35
CA GLY A 78 -11.20 9.30 23.01
C GLY A 78 -10.24 8.31 23.66
N ALA A 79 -10.71 7.48 24.57
CA ALA A 79 -9.89 6.42 25.17
C ALA A 79 -10.19 5.03 24.59
N SER A 80 -10.70 4.95 23.35
CA SER A 80 -10.43 3.76 22.55
C SER A 80 -8.94 3.79 22.29
N SER A 81 -8.23 2.79 22.77
CA SER A 81 -6.80 2.60 22.65
C SER A 81 -6.26 3.26 21.37
N VAL A 82 -5.56 4.41 21.55
CA VAL A 82 -4.88 5.16 20.49
C VAL A 82 -3.68 4.33 20.01
N ASP A 83 -3.92 3.09 19.71
CA ASP A 83 -2.88 2.12 19.45
C ASP A 83 -3.17 1.37 18.15
N ALA A 84 -3.75 2.04 17.19
CA ALA A 84 -4.00 1.36 15.95
C ALA A 84 -3.42 2.18 14.80
N ILE A 85 -2.57 1.55 14.02
CA ILE A 85 -2.40 1.98 12.64
C ILE A 85 -3.79 1.93 12.02
N TYR A 86 -4.39 3.11 11.82
CA TYR A 86 -5.67 3.21 11.12
C TYR A 86 -5.52 2.62 9.72
N PRO A 87 -6.55 1.96 9.18
CA PRO A 87 -6.50 1.43 7.82
C PRO A 87 -6.05 2.44 6.76
N THR A 88 -6.30 3.71 6.97
CA THR A 88 -5.84 4.82 6.10
C THR A 88 -4.32 4.92 5.96
N LEU A 89 -3.53 4.36 6.90
CA LEU A 89 -2.07 4.35 6.84
C LEU A 89 -1.49 3.12 6.11
N TYR A 90 -2.30 2.14 5.76
CA TYR A 90 -1.82 0.94 5.08
C TYR A 90 -1.17 1.21 3.71
N PRO A 91 -1.66 2.14 2.88
CA PRO A 91 -0.96 2.50 1.64
C PRO A 91 0.45 3.04 1.89
N GLU A 92 0.66 3.85 2.92
CA GLU A 92 1.97 4.41 3.27
C GLU A 92 2.90 3.32 3.80
N LEU A 93 2.38 2.43 4.62
CA LEU A 93 3.11 1.29 5.15
C LEU A 93 3.62 0.37 4.03
N ILE A 94 2.77 0.01 3.06
CA ILE A 94 3.16 -0.80 1.90
C ILE A 94 4.21 -0.06 1.05
N SER A 95 4.17 1.28 1.02
CA SER A 95 5.13 2.10 0.29
C SER A 95 6.46 2.28 1.04
N SER A 96 6.60 1.78 2.27
CA SER A 96 7.84 1.86 3.04
C SER A 96 8.94 1.00 2.40
N ASN A 97 10.20 1.43 2.55
CA ASN A 97 11.34 0.68 2.03
C ASN A 97 11.48 -0.69 2.69
N ASP A 98 11.23 -0.76 4.00
CA ASP A 98 11.32 -2.00 4.77
C ASP A 98 10.35 -3.06 4.25
N PHE A 99 9.10 -2.67 4.01
CA PHE A 99 8.08 -3.56 3.47
C PHE A 99 8.43 -4.07 2.06
N ILE A 100 8.86 -3.16 1.18
CA ILE A 100 9.19 -3.51 -0.22
C ILE A 100 10.44 -4.38 -0.30
N VAL A 101 11.47 -4.11 0.51
CA VAL A 101 12.70 -4.92 0.53
C VAL A 101 12.43 -6.33 1.03
N ASP A 102 11.55 -6.51 2.02
CA ASP A 102 11.15 -7.82 2.50
C ASP A 102 10.44 -8.65 1.41
N LEU A 103 9.68 -8.01 0.52
CA LEU A 103 9.05 -8.66 -0.63
C LEU A 103 10.05 -9.14 -1.71
N LEU A 104 11.24 -8.53 -1.80
CA LEU A 104 12.21 -8.90 -2.84
C LEU A 104 12.73 -10.34 -2.70
N GLY A 105 12.65 -10.91 -1.49
CA GLY A 105 13.00 -12.33 -1.23
C GLY A 105 11.90 -13.33 -1.55
N VAL A 106 10.72 -12.90 -1.96
CA VAL A 106 9.59 -13.79 -2.28
C VAL A 106 9.92 -14.64 -3.52
N HIS A 107 9.72 -15.94 -3.40
CA HIS A 107 9.86 -16.86 -4.52
C HIS A 107 8.67 -16.77 -5.46
N ILE A 108 8.93 -16.59 -6.75
CA ILE A 108 7.91 -16.46 -7.78
C ILE A 108 8.16 -17.44 -8.92
N GLN A 109 7.08 -17.81 -9.57
CA GLN A 109 7.10 -18.67 -10.77
C GLN A 109 6.24 -18.03 -11.86
N THR A 110 6.71 -18.07 -13.11
CA THR A 110 5.95 -17.63 -14.28
C THR A 110 4.92 -18.67 -14.69
N LEU A 111 3.86 -18.23 -15.40
CA LEU A 111 2.79 -19.13 -15.87
C LEU A 111 3.33 -20.22 -16.79
N ASP A 112 4.33 -19.92 -17.61
CA ASP A 112 4.96 -20.87 -18.53
C ASP A 112 5.88 -21.87 -17.79
N GLY A 113 6.13 -21.68 -16.49
CA GLY A 113 7.00 -22.55 -15.68
C GLY A 113 8.50 -22.43 -15.97
N GLU A 114 8.90 -21.62 -16.96
CA GLU A 114 10.31 -21.48 -17.38
C GLU A 114 11.18 -20.75 -16.35
N ILE A 115 10.58 -19.83 -15.56
CA ILE A 115 11.30 -19.02 -14.60
C ILE A 115 10.75 -19.30 -13.20
N SER A 116 11.61 -19.80 -12.32
CA SER A 116 11.34 -20.02 -10.90
C SER A 116 12.50 -19.41 -10.12
N THR A 117 12.29 -18.25 -9.50
CA THR A 117 13.37 -17.46 -8.89
C THR A 117 12.79 -16.44 -7.90
N ASP A 118 13.67 -15.76 -7.17
CA ASP A 118 13.25 -14.64 -6.29
C ASP A 118 12.78 -13.43 -7.09
N LEU A 119 11.89 -12.66 -6.47
CA LEU A 119 11.33 -11.47 -7.07
C LEU A 119 12.41 -10.46 -7.49
N TYR A 120 13.48 -10.30 -6.71
CA TYR A 120 14.60 -9.42 -7.04
C TYR A 120 15.25 -9.81 -8.38
N THR A 121 15.59 -11.09 -8.54
CA THR A 121 16.22 -11.62 -9.77
C THR A 121 15.28 -11.50 -10.96
N TYR A 122 13.99 -11.76 -10.78
CA TYR A 122 12.98 -11.58 -11.81
C TYR A 122 12.88 -10.12 -12.29
N LEU A 123 12.76 -9.16 -11.37
CA LEU A 123 12.66 -7.74 -11.69
C LEU A 123 13.95 -7.21 -12.35
N HIS A 124 15.10 -7.74 -11.96
CA HIS A 124 16.41 -7.32 -12.49
C HIS A 124 16.71 -7.90 -13.87
N LYS A 125 16.44 -9.20 -14.10
CA LYS A 125 16.90 -9.91 -15.31
C LYS A 125 15.80 -10.22 -16.31
N HIS A 126 14.57 -10.51 -15.86
CA HIS A 126 13.52 -11.10 -16.69
C HIS A 126 12.42 -10.12 -17.12
N GLN A 127 12.41 -8.91 -16.57
CA GLN A 127 11.44 -7.89 -17.01
C GLN A 127 11.77 -7.34 -18.40
N LYS A 128 10.78 -7.40 -19.30
CA LYS A 128 10.87 -6.81 -20.64
C LYS A 128 10.74 -5.29 -20.52
N ALA A 129 11.81 -4.55 -20.85
CA ALA A 129 11.76 -3.10 -20.92
C ALA A 129 11.07 -2.66 -22.23
N SER A 130 10.33 -1.55 -22.18
CA SER A 130 9.81 -0.89 -23.38
C SER A 130 10.93 -0.61 -24.38
N ILE A 131 10.71 -0.95 -25.65
CA ILE A 131 11.74 -0.85 -26.70
C ILE A 131 12.21 0.60 -26.88
N TYR A 132 11.32 1.57 -26.68
CA TYR A 132 11.64 2.99 -26.81
C TYR A 132 12.50 3.54 -25.67
N LYS A 133 12.42 2.93 -24.50
CA LYS A 133 13.28 3.29 -23.35
C LYS A 133 14.68 2.70 -23.47
N LYS A 134 14.87 1.63 -24.27
CA LYS A 134 16.18 0.98 -24.44
C LYS A 134 17.28 1.92 -24.94
N PRO A 135 17.10 2.72 -26.04
CA PRO A 135 18.16 3.61 -26.50
C PRO A 135 18.46 4.73 -25.50
N PHE A 136 17.42 5.26 -24.83
CA PHE A 136 17.59 6.29 -23.81
C PHE A 136 18.27 5.73 -22.55
N LEU A 137 17.89 4.54 -22.11
CA LEU A 137 18.54 3.84 -20.98
C LEU A 137 19.98 3.45 -21.32
N TRP A 138 20.26 3.04 -22.57
CA TRP A 138 21.61 2.76 -23.03
C TRP A 138 22.47 4.02 -23.04
N ALA A 139 21.96 5.14 -23.56
CA ALA A 139 22.63 6.43 -23.52
C ALA A 139 22.89 6.91 -22.09
N LYS A 140 21.87 6.81 -21.21
CA LYS A 140 22.00 7.14 -19.78
C LYS A 140 23.03 6.24 -19.07
N ARG A 141 23.06 4.94 -19.38
CA ARG A 141 24.08 3.99 -18.85
C ARG A 141 25.49 4.33 -19.35
N LYS A 142 25.66 4.71 -20.62
CA LYS A 142 26.98 5.13 -21.16
C LYS A 142 27.48 6.41 -20.51
N ILE A 143 26.61 7.41 -20.42
CA ILE A 143 26.94 8.68 -19.77
C ILE A 143 27.29 8.44 -18.29
N LYS A 144 26.49 7.62 -17.61
CA LYS A 144 26.71 7.27 -16.20
C LYS A 144 27.98 6.43 -15.98
N ALA A 145 28.30 5.50 -16.87
CA ALA A 145 29.54 4.72 -16.83
C ALA A 145 30.79 5.60 -17.00
N MET A 146 30.68 6.74 -17.68
CA MET A 146 31.76 7.73 -17.79
C MET A 146 31.99 8.52 -16.50
N PHE A 147 30.94 8.70 -15.69
CA PHE A 147 31.00 9.48 -14.44
C PHE A 147 30.96 8.62 -13.16
N ALA A 148 30.66 7.33 -13.26
CA ALA A 148 30.60 6.43 -12.11
C ALA A 148 32.00 5.98 -11.71
N GLY A 149 32.51 6.57 -10.64
CA GLY A 149 33.62 6.02 -9.88
C GLY A 149 33.28 4.61 -9.37
N LYS A 150 34.29 3.77 -9.30
CA LYS A 150 34.31 2.33 -8.99
C LYS A 150 33.79 1.93 -7.60
N ASN A 151 32.55 2.27 -7.23
CA ASN A 151 31.95 1.87 -5.97
C ASN A 151 30.68 1.03 -6.16
N GLN A 152 30.83 -0.12 -6.84
CA GLN A 152 29.81 -1.17 -6.84
C GLN A 152 30.36 -2.41 -6.16
N ARG A 153 30.39 -2.41 -4.84
CA ARG A 153 30.44 -3.66 -4.08
C ARG A 153 28.98 -4.14 -3.94
N GLY A 154 28.54 -4.95 -4.87
CA GLY A 154 27.38 -5.79 -4.69
C GLY A 154 27.69 -6.80 -3.61
N ASN A 155 27.30 -6.53 -2.39
CA ASN A 155 27.34 -7.50 -1.32
C ASN A 155 26.23 -8.52 -1.63
N GLY A 156 26.59 -9.78 -1.88
CA GLY A 156 25.65 -10.90 -2.07
C GLY A 156 24.93 -11.32 -0.79
N GLY A 157 24.69 -10.37 0.12
CA GLY A 157 24.00 -10.54 1.39
C GLY A 157 22.58 -9.95 1.34
N ARG A 158 21.85 -10.14 2.40
CA ARG A 158 20.49 -9.58 2.64
C ARG A 158 20.51 -8.08 2.34
N ILE A 159 19.54 -7.64 1.53
CA ILE A 159 19.40 -6.24 1.13
C ILE A 159 19.04 -5.42 2.38
N ASP A 160 19.82 -4.39 2.67
CA ASP A 160 19.57 -3.48 3.80
C ASP A 160 18.64 -2.33 3.32
N PRO A 161 17.43 -2.20 3.89
CA PRO A 161 16.48 -1.15 3.50
C PRO A 161 17.02 0.27 3.67
N SER A 162 17.97 0.45 4.64
CA SER A 162 18.56 1.75 4.95
C SER A 162 19.73 2.12 4.02
N ARG A 163 20.31 1.14 3.30
CA ARG A 163 21.51 1.31 2.47
C ARG A 163 21.38 0.64 1.11
N LEU A 164 20.39 1.08 0.35
CA LEU A 164 20.15 0.57 -0.99
C LEU A 164 21.22 1.06 -1.97
N THR A 165 21.72 0.14 -2.80
CA THR A 165 22.48 0.52 -3.99
C THR A 165 21.55 1.16 -5.00
N GLU A 166 22.09 1.94 -5.95
CA GLU A 166 21.27 2.61 -6.96
C GLU A 166 20.41 1.63 -7.80
N GLN A 167 20.95 0.45 -8.10
CA GLN A 167 20.21 -0.59 -8.81
C GLN A 167 19.07 -1.16 -7.97
N GLN A 168 19.31 -1.39 -6.68
CA GLN A 168 18.29 -1.83 -5.73
C GLN A 168 17.21 -0.77 -5.55
N PHE A 169 17.60 0.50 -5.44
CA PHE A 169 16.67 1.61 -5.35
C PHE A 169 15.73 1.70 -6.57
N ASP A 170 16.29 1.57 -7.79
CA ASP A 170 15.48 1.57 -9.02
C ASP A 170 14.49 0.39 -9.05
N ILE A 171 14.86 -0.79 -8.50
CA ILE A 171 13.98 -1.96 -8.42
C ILE A 171 12.88 -1.72 -7.39
N VAL A 172 13.23 -1.21 -6.20
CA VAL A 172 12.30 -0.88 -5.12
C VAL A 172 11.26 0.13 -5.61
N GLU A 173 11.68 1.22 -6.27
CA GLU A 173 10.76 2.23 -6.79
C GLU A 173 9.82 1.69 -7.89
N ARG A 174 10.32 0.79 -8.75
CA ARG A 174 9.46 0.10 -9.73
C ARG A 174 8.44 -0.81 -9.04
N LEU A 175 8.84 -1.53 -8.01
CA LEU A 175 7.95 -2.42 -7.27
C LEU A 175 6.88 -1.61 -6.54
N LYS A 176 7.25 -0.51 -5.87
CA LYS A 176 6.29 0.44 -5.25
C LYS A 176 5.24 0.93 -6.25
N SER A 177 5.68 1.35 -7.44
CA SER A 177 4.76 1.84 -8.47
C SER A 177 3.81 0.78 -9.03
N ASN A 178 4.15 -0.50 -8.88
CA ASN A 178 3.33 -1.62 -9.34
C ASN A 178 2.35 -2.15 -8.28
N ILE A 179 2.53 -1.78 -7.01
CA ILE A 179 1.64 -2.15 -5.91
C ILE A 179 0.76 -0.96 -5.59
N ILE A 180 -0.54 -1.14 -5.68
CA ILE A 180 -1.54 -0.10 -5.41
C ILE A 180 -2.42 -0.61 -4.28
N CYS A 181 -2.36 0.06 -3.14
CA CYS A 181 -3.25 -0.18 -2.01
C CYS A 181 -4.22 1.00 -1.87
N THR A 182 -5.49 0.71 -1.80
CA THR A 182 -6.54 1.69 -1.55
C THR A 182 -7.46 1.21 -0.45
N VAL A 183 -7.85 2.10 0.43
CA VAL A 183 -8.80 1.82 1.51
C VAL A 183 -10.04 2.65 1.28
N ASP A 184 -11.19 2.00 1.29
CA ASP A 184 -12.47 2.68 1.23
C ASP A 184 -12.76 3.33 2.59
N PRO A 185 -12.93 4.66 2.66
CA PRO A 185 -13.13 5.36 3.93
C PRO A 185 -14.49 5.04 4.59
N LEU A 186 -15.47 4.52 3.85
CA LEU A 186 -16.79 4.19 4.38
C LEU A 186 -16.85 2.76 4.92
N THR A 187 -16.26 1.82 4.20
CA THR A 187 -16.35 0.39 4.52
C THR A 187 -15.08 -0.16 5.19
N ASN A 188 -14.00 0.63 5.23
CA ASN A 188 -12.65 0.21 5.64
C ASN A 188 -12.10 -1.00 4.85
N VAL A 189 -12.75 -1.38 3.74
CA VAL A 189 -12.28 -2.46 2.88
C VAL A 189 -10.98 -2.04 2.20
N ILE A 190 -9.98 -2.90 2.31
CA ILE A 190 -8.65 -2.72 1.72
C ILE A 190 -8.65 -3.41 0.37
N SER A 191 -8.45 -2.64 -0.69
CA SER A 191 -8.25 -3.15 -2.06
C SER A 191 -6.76 -3.10 -2.40
N LEU A 192 -6.16 -4.26 -2.58
CA LEU A 192 -4.76 -4.42 -2.95
C LEU A 192 -4.68 -4.89 -4.40
N LYS A 193 -3.99 -4.12 -5.25
CA LYS A 193 -3.80 -4.42 -6.67
C LYS A 193 -2.31 -4.46 -6.98
N VAL A 194 -1.88 -5.52 -7.67
CA VAL A 194 -0.49 -5.66 -8.08
C VAL A 194 -0.42 -5.84 -9.60
N ASN A 195 0.48 -5.08 -10.22
CA ASN A 195 0.72 -5.12 -11.65
C ASN A 195 2.02 -5.89 -11.93
N ALA A 196 1.96 -6.91 -12.77
CA ALA A 196 3.13 -7.63 -13.26
C ALA A 196 3.04 -7.91 -14.76
N GLN A 197 4.16 -8.32 -15.38
CA GLN A 197 4.17 -8.67 -16.80
C GLN A 197 3.69 -10.11 -17.06
N ASP A 198 3.72 -10.96 -16.04
CA ASP A 198 3.20 -12.30 -16.06
C ASP A 198 1.96 -12.42 -15.17
N PRO A 199 0.90 -13.14 -15.62
CA PRO A 199 -0.36 -13.23 -14.86
C PRO A 199 -0.22 -14.02 -13.56
N LEU A 200 0.59 -15.10 -13.54
CA LEU A 200 0.80 -15.90 -12.32
C LEU A 200 1.67 -15.14 -11.31
N VAL A 201 2.70 -14.45 -11.80
CA VAL A 201 3.51 -13.55 -10.94
C VAL A 201 2.65 -12.45 -10.32
N ALA A 202 1.68 -11.87 -11.08
CA ALA A 202 0.77 -10.88 -10.53
C ALA A 202 -0.07 -11.44 -9.37
N ALA A 203 -0.63 -12.64 -9.51
CA ALA A 203 -1.43 -13.29 -8.48
C ALA A 203 -0.58 -13.66 -7.25
N ASN A 204 0.53 -14.38 -7.45
CA ASN A 204 1.41 -14.82 -6.35
C ASN A 204 1.98 -13.63 -5.57
N LEU A 205 2.36 -12.56 -6.27
CA LEU A 205 2.86 -11.35 -5.62
C LEU A 205 1.74 -10.63 -4.85
N THR A 206 0.50 -10.62 -5.36
CA THR A 206 -0.65 -10.04 -4.64
C THR A 206 -0.91 -10.78 -3.34
N ASP A 207 -0.90 -12.12 -3.37
CA ASP A 207 -1.07 -12.96 -2.17
C ASP A 207 0.08 -12.75 -1.19
N SER A 208 1.32 -12.69 -1.67
CA SER A 208 2.49 -12.44 -0.82
C SER A 208 2.44 -11.06 -0.16
N VAL A 209 2.06 -10.01 -0.89
CA VAL A 209 1.86 -8.66 -0.33
C VAL A 209 0.76 -8.66 0.71
N CYS A 210 -0.35 -9.35 0.44
CA CYS A 210 -1.47 -9.50 1.37
C CYS A 210 -1.03 -10.16 2.68
N GLU A 211 -0.33 -11.28 2.59
CA GLU A 211 0.14 -12.04 3.75
C GLU A 211 1.16 -11.25 4.58
N ARG A 212 2.11 -10.58 3.91
CA ARG A 212 3.09 -9.70 4.57
C ARG A 212 2.42 -8.51 5.26
N LEU A 213 1.41 -7.91 4.62
CA LEU A 213 0.64 -6.83 5.23
C LEU A 213 -0.07 -7.30 6.50
N LYS A 214 -0.76 -8.44 6.46
CA LYS A 214 -1.39 -9.05 7.64
C LYS A 214 -0.38 -9.28 8.75
N THR A 215 0.73 -9.90 8.45
CA THR A 215 1.80 -10.20 9.42
C THR A 215 2.37 -8.92 10.03
N PHE A 216 2.65 -7.91 9.21
CA PHE A 216 3.22 -6.65 9.67
C PHE A 216 2.26 -5.92 10.62
N ILE A 217 0.99 -5.78 10.24
CA ILE A 217 -0.01 -5.11 11.07
C ILE A 217 -0.22 -5.87 12.39
N THR A 218 -0.30 -7.20 12.31
CA THR A 218 -0.45 -8.04 13.52
C THR A 218 0.75 -7.87 14.45
N SER A 219 1.97 -7.95 13.93
CA SER A 219 3.17 -7.80 14.75
C SER A 219 3.28 -6.42 15.38
N TYR A 220 2.93 -5.36 14.63
CA TYR A 220 2.93 -4.00 15.14
C TYR A 220 1.90 -3.80 16.27
N ARG A 221 0.65 -4.20 16.06
CA ARG A 221 -0.44 -4.06 17.05
C ARG A 221 -0.18 -4.85 18.31
N THR A 222 0.38 -6.05 18.17
CA THR A 222 0.63 -6.93 19.31
C THR A 222 1.98 -6.69 19.99
N SER A 223 2.87 -5.87 19.42
CA SER A 223 4.25 -5.68 19.92
C SER A 223 4.28 -5.21 21.37
N LYS A 224 3.49 -4.19 21.71
CA LYS A 224 3.41 -3.66 23.09
C LYS A 224 2.78 -4.66 24.04
N ALA A 225 1.66 -5.26 23.67
CA ALA A 225 0.97 -6.25 24.48
C ALA A 225 1.86 -7.48 24.77
N ARG A 226 2.72 -7.89 23.81
CA ARG A 226 3.70 -8.95 24.03
C ARG A 226 4.75 -8.58 25.08
N VAL A 227 5.26 -7.37 25.03
CA VAL A 227 6.22 -6.86 26.02
C VAL A 227 5.57 -6.83 27.41
N ASP A 228 4.32 -6.40 27.50
CA ASP A 228 3.58 -6.39 28.77
C ASP A 228 3.40 -7.82 29.31
N VAL A 229 3.03 -8.78 28.47
CA VAL A 229 2.91 -10.20 28.87
C VAL A 229 4.25 -10.73 29.41
N ASP A 230 5.34 -10.54 28.66
CA ASP A 230 6.68 -11.00 29.07
C ASP A 230 7.11 -10.38 30.41
N TYR A 231 6.80 -9.11 30.62
CA TYR A 231 7.08 -8.41 31.87
C TYR A 231 6.32 -9.03 33.06
N TYR A 232 5.01 -9.22 32.94
CA TYR A 232 4.21 -9.80 34.01
C TYR A 232 4.50 -11.30 34.25
N GLU A 233 4.88 -12.05 33.20
CA GLU A 233 5.35 -13.44 33.38
C GLU A 233 6.63 -13.51 34.21
N LYS A 234 7.59 -12.60 33.99
CA LYS A 234 8.80 -12.51 34.83
C LYS A 234 8.46 -12.15 36.27
N LEU A 235 7.57 -11.18 36.49
CA LEU A 235 7.14 -10.83 37.85
C LEU A 235 6.42 -12.00 38.55
N ALA A 236 5.60 -12.75 37.82
CA ALA A 236 4.94 -13.93 38.38
C ALA A 236 5.96 -15.02 38.75
N GLN A 237 7.01 -15.22 37.94
CA GLN A 237 8.10 -16.13 38.26
C GLN A 237 8.85 -15.71 39.53
N GLU A 238 9.20 -14.42 39.66
CA GLU A 238 9.84 -13.89 40.88
C GLU A 238 8.96 -14.06 42.11
N ALA A 239 7.67 -13.74 42.01
CA ALA A 239 6.72 -13.93 43.08
C ALA A 239 6.56 -15.41 43.48
N GLN A 240 6.60 -16.34 42.53
CA GLN A 240 6.59 -17.78 42.77
C GLN A 240 7.83 -18.24 43.54
N ILE A 241 9.00 -17.75 43.17
CA ILE A 241 10.26 -18.06 43.87
C ILE A 241 10.21 -17.56 45.31
N ASN A 242 9.75 -16.32 45.50
CA ASN A 242 9.63 -15.73 46.84
C ASN A 242 8.60 -16.45 47.69
N TYR A 243 7.46 -16.86 47.13
CA TYR A 243 6.48 -17.69 47.85
C TYR A 243 7.06 -19.04 48.27
N LYS A 244 7.76 -19.73 47.35
CA LYS A 244 8.40 -21.01 47.69
C LYS A 244 9.43 -20.85 48.80
N LYS A 245 10.27 -19.79 48.73
CA LYS A 245 11.26 -19.49 49.75
C LYS A 245 10.64 -19.24 51.11
N ALA A 246 9.59 -18.42 51.20
CA ALA A 246 8.85 -18.18 52.46
C ALA A 246 8.21 -19.47 53.00
N LEU A 247 7.66 -20.30 52.11
CA LEU A 247 7.08 -21.60 52.51
C LEU A 247 8.12 -22.56 53.05
N ASP A 248 9.31 -22.64 52.42
CA ASP A 248 10.40 -23.49 52.86
C ASP A 248 10.96 -23.02 54.23
N GLU A 249 11.08 -21.70 54.44
CA GLU A 249 11.49 -21.12 55.74
C GLU A 249 10.48 -21.41 56.84
N TYR A 250 9.19 -21.26 56.59
CA TYR A 250 8.12 -21.60 57.51
C TYR A 250 8.11 -23.10 57.84
N SER A 251 8.22 -23.96 56.83
CA SER A 251 8.24 -25.41 56.98
C SER A 251 9.45 -25.87 57.79
N ALA A 252 10.63 -25.39 57.51
CA ALA A 252 11.86 -25.68 58.25
C ALA A 252 11.77 -25.24 59.71
N PHE A 253 11.16 -24.09 59.98
CA PHE A 253 10.90 -23.62 61.34
C PHE A 253 9.98 -24.54 62.10
N CYS A 254 8.83 -24.98 61.52
CA CYS A 254 7.89 -25.88 62.13
C CYS A 254 8.48 -27.28 62.40
N ASP A 255 9.33 -27.79 61.47
CA ASP A 255 9.98 -29.10 61.66
C ASP A 255 11.01 -29.10 62.79
N THR A 256 11.71 -27.99 63.02
CA THR A 256 12.69 -27.85 64.08
C THR A 256 12.03 -27.60 65.44
N HIS A 257 10.83 -27.07 65.50
CA HIS A 257 10.15 -26.66 66.74
C HIS A 257 8.83 -27.38 66.97
N LYS A 258 8.83 -28.71 67.09
CA LYS A 258 7.62 -29.54 67.19
C LYS A 258 6.79 -29.36 68.49
N ASN A 259 7.43 -28.88 69.59
CA ASN A 259 6.78 -28.64 70.89
C ASN A 259 6.95 -27.17 71.30
N ILE A 260 6.16 -26.29 70.77
CA ILE A 260 6.27 -24.84 70.99
C ILE A 260 5.39 -24.51 72.23
N THR A 261 6.03 -24.20 73.38
CA THR A 261 5.36 -23.67 74.55
C THR A 261 5.74 -22.26 74.94
N GLN A 262 6.80 -21.74 74.33
CA GLN A 262 7.28 -20.36 74.58
C GLN A 262 6.58 -19.34 73.68
N GLN A 263 6.06 -18.27 74.26
CA GLN A 263 5.33 -17.22 73.57
C GLN A 263 6.14 -16.56 72.41
N ALA A 264 7.44 -16.35 72.59
CA ALA A 264 8.31 -15.79 71.56
C ALA A 264 8.42 -16.68 70.30
N THR A 265 8.42 -18.01 70.47
CA THR A 265 8.48 -18.98 69.38
C THR A 265 7.13 -19.08 68.64
N LEU A 266 6.01 -18.95 69.36
CA LEU A 266 4.69 -18.83 68.74
C LEU A 266 4.57 -17.57 67.87
N SER A 267 5.02 -16.43 68.43
CA SER A 267 5.01 -15.16 67.66
C SER A 267 5.85 -15.26 66.38
N LYS A 268 7.01 -15.91 66.44
CA LYS A 268 7.85 -16.09 65.24
C LYS A 268 7.22 -16.98 64.18
N ARG A 269 6.54 -18.07 64.61
CA ARG A 269 5.76 -18.93 63.71
C ARG A 269 4.64 -18.13 62.99
N ASP A 270 3.89 -17.33 63.77
CA ASP A 270 2.80 -16.50 63.24
C ASP A 270 3.29 -15.41 62.30
N ASP A 271 4.52 -14.86 62.51
CA ASP A 271 5.18 -13.93 61.58
C ASP A 271 5.53 -14.62 60.26
N LEU A 272 6.13 -15.82 60.30
CA LEU A 272 6.45 -16.59 59.11
C LEU A 272 5.20 -17.02 58.35
N GLU A 273 4.11 -17.41 59.03
CA GLU A 273 2.82 -17.76 58.44
C GLU A 273 2.20 -16.56 57.73
N ARG A 274 2.30 -15.34 58.30
CA ARG A 274 1.88 -14.09 57.64
C ARG A 274 2.73 -13.79 56.38
N GLU A 275 4.04 -14.03 56.44
CA GLU A 275 4.94 -13.84 55.30
C GLU A 275 4.58 -14.79 54.15
N VAL A 276 4.32 -16.07 54.42
CA VAL A 276 3.82 -17.04 53.43
C VAL A 276 2.49 -16.59 52.82
N SER A 277 1.54 -16.16 53.65
CA SER A 277 0.22 -15.69 53.19
C SER A 277 0.35 -14.44 52.30
N MET A 278 1.23 -13.50 52.65
CA MET A 278 1.50 -12.30 51.88
C MET A 278 2.16 -12.68 50.54
N ALA A 279 3.20 -13.52 50.55
CA ALA A 279 3.88 -13.96 49.33
C ALA A 279 2.92 -14.74 48.41
N LEU A 280 2.04 -15.57 48.93
CA LEU A 280 1.01 -16.26 48.15
C LEU A 280 0.02 -15.30 47.52
N SER A 281 -0.43 -14.28 48.27
CA SER A 281 -1.35 -13.26 47.74
C SER A 281 -0.71 -12.46 46.60
N ILE A 282 0.58 -12.09 46.73
CA ILE A 282 1.33 -11.42 45.67
C ILE A 282 1.43 -12.32 44.44
N TYR A 283 1.78 -13.60 44.61
CA TYR A 283 1.88 -14.55 43.50
C TYR A 283 0.53 -14.72 42.79
N GLN A 284 -0.58 -14.90 43.52
CA GLN A 284 -1.90 -14.98 42.92
C GLN A 284 -2.30 -13.73 42.15
N THR A 285 -1.96 -12.56 42.69
CA THR A 285 -2.18 -11.29 42.01
C THR A 285 -1.40 -11.21 40.70
N MET A 286 -0.13 -11.61 40.67
CA MET A 286 0.68 -11.61 39.45
C MET A 286 0.16 -12.58 38.39
N ILE A 287 -0.29 -13.79 38.80
CA ILE A 287 -0.95 -14.75 37.90
C ILE A 287 -2.17 -14.09 37.22
N THR A 288 -3.02 -13.44 38.03
CA THR A 288 -4.21 -12.77 37.50
C THR A 288 -3.85 -11.67 36.52
N GLN A 289 -2.76 -10.91 36.76
CA GLN A 289 -2.27 -9.91 35.80
C GLN A 289 -1.75 -10.56 34.52
N VAL A 290 -1.00 -11.66 34.59
CA VAL A 290 -0.55 -12.42 33.40
C VAL A 290 -1.74 -12.82 32.54
N GLU A 291 -2.78 -13.43 33.12
CA GLU A 291 -3.96 -13.84 32.37
C GLU A 291 -4.70 -12.66 31.74
N LYS A 292 -4.82 -11.55 32.46
CA LYS A 292 -5.40 -10.31 31.94
C LYS A 292 -4.62 -9.78 30.72
N HIS A 293 -3.29 -9.74 30.79
CA HIS A 293 -2.46 -9.26 29.69
C HIS A 293 -2.43 -10.23 28.50
N LYS A 294 -2.52 -11.56 28.75
CA LYS A 294 -2.70 -12.56 27.69
C LYS A 294 -4.03 -12.38 26.95
N THR A 295 -5.11 -12.15 27.68
CA THR A 295 -6.42 -11.85 27.08
C THR A 295 -6.36 -10.59 26.23
N LYS A 296 -5.74 -9.52 26.75
CA LYS A 296 -5.54 -8.28 25.99
C LYS A 296 -4.70 -8.50 24.73
N LEU A 297 -3.63 -9.30 24.79
CA LEU A 297 -2.84 -9.65 23.61
C LEU A 297 -3.69 -10.36 22.55
N GLN A 298 -4.60 -11.22 22.96
CA GLN A 298 -5.52 -11.90 22.04
C GLN A 298 -6.54 -10.93 21.44
N GLU A 299 -7.10 -10.01 22.22
CA GLU A 299 -8.01 -8.96 21.78
C GLU A 299 -7.34 -7.99 20.79
N ASP A 300 -6.08 -7.62 21.05
CA ASP A 300 -5.30 -6.72 20.20
C ASP A 300 -4.80 -7.40 18.89
N THR A 301 -4.97 -8.74 18.76
CA THR A 301 -4.59 -9.45 17.54
C THR A 301 -5.66 -9.26 16.46
N PRO A 302 -5.38 -8.48 15.38
CA PRO A 302 -6.39 -8.20 14.38
C PRO A 302 -6.70 -9.43 13.56
N VAL A 303 -7.99 -9.65 13.28
CA VAL A 303 -8.45 -10.65 12.34
C VAL A 303 -8.72 -9.97 11.00
N PHE A 304 -8.20 -10.53 9.91
CA PHE A 304 -8.46 -10.07 8.54
C PHE A 304 -9.26 -11.12 7.80
N THR A 305 -10.48 -10.79 7.46
CA THR A 305 -11.28 -11.63 6.56
C THR A 305 -10.98 -11.29 5.11
N THR A 306 -10.55 -12.30 4.34
CA THR A 306 -10.33 -12.15 2.91
C THR A 306 -11.66 -12.24 2.18
N LEU A 307 -12.16 -11.12 1.66
CA LEU A 307 -13.41 -11.08 0.90
C LEU A 307 -13.22 -11.65 -0.51
N GLN A 308 -12.05 -11.44 -1.10
CA GLN A 308 -11.70 -11.94 -2.41
C GLN A 308 -10.20 -12.28 -2.45
N ASN A 309 -9.88 -13.51 -2.79
CA ASN A 309 -8.49 -13.95 -3.02
C ASN A 309 -7.97 -13.44 -4.35
N ALA A 310 -6.65 -13.32 -4.46
CA ALA A 310 -6.02 -12.97 -5.73
C ALA A 310 -6.29 -14.07 -6.76
N SER A 311 -6.79 -13.68 -7.92
CA SER A 311 -7.02 -14.58 -9.05
C SER A 311 -6.04 -14.28 -10.18
N VAL A 312 -5.62 -15.32 -10.90
CA VAL A 312 -4.75 -15.15 -12.07
C VAL A 312 -5.53 -14.43 -13.18
N PRO A 313 -5.09 -13.23 -13.61
CA PRO A 313 -5.83 -12.45 -14.59
C PRO A 313 -5.69 -13.03 -15.99
N ILE A 314 -6.84 -13.28 -16.65
CA ILE A 314 -6.87 -13.86 -18.01
C ILE A 314 -6.55 -12.80 -19.07
N ARG A 315 -6.93 -11.53 -18.85
CA ARG A 315 -6.76 -10.44 -19.81
C ARG A 315 -5.76 -9.40 -19.31
N PRO A 316 -4.92 -8.86 -20.20
CA PRO A 316 -4.01 -7.77 -19.83
C PRO A 316 -4.80 -6.49 -19.50
N SER A 317 -4.42 -5.84 -18.42
CA SER A 317 -5.02 -4.58 -17.97
C SER A 317 -4.44 -3.36 -18.68
N ALA A 318 -3.16 -3.44 -19.12
CA ALA A 318 -2.45 -2.37 -19.81
C ALA A 318 -1.41 -2.91 -20.82
N PRO A 319 -1.04 -2.12 -21.85
CA PRO A 319 -1.69 -0.91 -22.29
C PRO A 319 -3.01 -1.18 -23.04
N LYS A 320 -3.97 -0.26 -22.97
CA LYS A 320 -5.22 -0.34 -23.72
C LYS A 320 -4.97 0.07 -25.18
N ARG A 321 -4.43 -0.86 -25.98
CA ARG A 321 -3.91 -0.61 -27.33
C ARG A 321 -4.94 0.04 -28.27
N VAL A 322 -6.17 -0.49 -28.29
CA VAL A 322 -7.25 0.04 -29.13
C VAL A 322 -7.61 1.46 -28.75
N LEU A 323 -7.77 1.73 -27.45
CA LEU A 323 -8.12 3.05 -26.95
C LEU A 323 -7.02 4.10 -27.28
N PHE A 324 -5.74 3.70 -27.19
CA PHE A 324 -4.62 4.56 -27.55
C PHE A 324 -4.64 4.92 -29.05
N CYS A 325 -4.82 3.93 -29.94
CA CYS A 325 -4.89 4.18 -31.38
C CYS A 325 -6.08 5.08 -31.73
N LEU A 326 -7.23 4.87 -31.08
CA LEU A 326 -8.43 5.68 -31.29
C LEU A 326 -8.21 7.14 -30.83
N GLY A 327 -7.57 7.32 -29.69
CA GLY A 327 -7.20 8.65 -29.18
C GLY A 327 -6.24 9.40 -30.12
N MET A 328 -5.24 8.70 -30.67
CA MET A 328 -4.33 9.29 -31.66
C MET A 328 -5.02 9.65 -32.97
N LEU A 329 -5.97 8.85 -33.44
CA LEU A 329 -6.79 9.16 -34.62
C LEU A 329 -7.68 10.39 -34.38
N MET A 330 -8.31 10.52 -33.21
CA MET A 330 -9.08 11.71 -32.87
C MET A 330 -8.19 12.96 -32.84
N LEU A 331 -7.02 12.89 -32.23
CA LEU A 331 -6.08 13.99 -32.18
C LEU A 331 -5.60 14.39 -33.58
N ALA A 332 -5.32 13.42 -34.45
CA ALA A 332 -4.96 13.67 -35.86
C ALA A 332 -6.11 14.34 -36.64
N THR A 333 -7.38 13.96 -36.39
CA THR A 333 -8.54 14.64 -37.02
C THR A 333 -8.67 16.09 -36.59
N ILE A 334 -8.47 16.38 -35.30
CA ILE A 334 -8.52 17.76 -34.78
C ILE A 334 -7.43 18.61 -35.40
N ILE A 335 -6.19 18.10 -35.44
CA ILE A 335 -5.04 18.83 -36.02
C ILE A 335 -5.24 19.09 -37.50
N THR A 336 -5.69 18.08 -38.27
CA THR A 336 -5.94 18.25 -39.73
C THR A 336 -7.10 19.19 -39.98
N SER A 337 -8.16 19.15 -39.22
CA SER A 337 -9.28 20.10 -39.31
C SER A 337 -8.84 21.52 -39.01
N ALA A 338 -8.08 21.71 -37.92
CA ALA A 338 -7.54 23.02 -37.56
C ALA A 338 -6.61 23.59 -38.64
N ARG A 339 -5.80 22.72 -39.29
CA ARG A 339 -4.91 23.13 -40.36
C ARG A 339 -5.64 23.53 -41.65
N ILE A 340 -6.74 22.84 -41.98
CA ILE A 340 -7.56 23.18 -43.14
C ILE A 340 -8.36 24.47 -42.91
N LEU A 341 -8.79 24.73 -41.70
CA LEU A 341 -9.61 25.87 -41.29
C LEU A 341 -8.76 27.10 -40.95
N LYS A 342 -7.43 26.97 -40.82
CA LYS A 342 -6.53 28.06 -40.44
C LYS A 342 -6.74 29.31 -41.32
N ASP A 343 -6.87 29.14 -42.63
CA ASP A 343 -7.01 30.24 -43.57
C ASP A 343 -8.37 30.97 -43.41
N GLU A 344 -9.42 30.26 -43.04
CA GLU A 344 -10.74 30.85 -42.75
C GLU A 344 -10.80 31.48 -41.36
N LEU A 345 -10.21 30.86 -40.36
CA LEU A 345 -10.11 31.47 -39.03
C LEU A 345 -9.33 32.78 -39.09
N TYR A 346 -8.22 32.81 -39.87
CA TYR A 346 -7.43 34.03 -40.03
C TYR A 346 -8.21 35.13 -40.75
N SER A 347 -8.93 34.80 -41.83
CA SER A 347 -9.78 35.76 -42.55
C SER A 347 -10.96 36.26 -41.69
N THR A 348 -11.55 35.40 -40.89
CA THR A 348 -12.65 35.76 -39.97
C THR A 348 -12.17 36.68 -38.86
N ILE A 349 -11.01 36.37 -38.26
CA ILE A 349 -10.40 37.20 -37.19
C ILE A 349 -10.02 38.58 -37.74
N VAL A 350 -9.42 38.63 -38.96
CA VAL A 350 -9.09 39.90 -39.65
C VAL A 350 -10.34 40.70 -39.96
N PHE A 351 -11.42 40.06 -40.42
CA PHE A 351 -12.70 40.70 -40.70
C PHE A 351 -13.36 41.28 -39.42
N PHE A 352 -13.36 40.55 -38.30
CA PHE A 352 -13.84 41.05 -37.03
C PHE A 352 -12.99 42.18 -36.48
N SER A 353 -11.65 42.09 -36.61
CA SER A 353 -10.73 43.15 -36.23
C SER A 353 -10.91 44.44 -37.08
N ALA A 354 -11.15 44.28 -38.38
CA ALA A 354 -11.43 45.43 -39.28
C ALA A 354 -12.80 46.07 -38.97
N LYS A 355 -13.82 45.27 -38.62
CA LYS A 355 -15.15 45.75 -38.24
C LYS A 355 -15.13 46.49 -36.90
N SER A 356 -14.33 46.06 -35.92
CA SER A 356 -14.12 46.73 -34.65
C SER A 356 -13.48 48.10 -34.82
N LYS A 357 -12.52 48.24 -35.72
CA LYS A 357 -11.88 49.54 -36.02
C LYS A 357 -12.74 50.49 -36.84
N GLY A 358 -13.74 49.98 -37.56
CA GLY A 358 -14.67 50.81 -38.37
C GLY A 358 -15.86 51.41 -37.58
N THR A 359 -16.10 50.95 -36.37
CA THR A 359 -17.17 51.50 -35.47
C THR A 359 -16.67 52.68 -34.66
N ASP A 360 -15.38 52.79 -34.35
CA ASP A 360 -14.81 53.91 -33.58
C ASP A 360 -14.59 55.19 -34.39
N SER A 361 -14.79 55.11 -35.72
CA SER A 361 -14.58 56.30 -36.59
C SER A 361 -15.87 57.00 -37.02
N LYS A 362 -17.03 56.70 -36.44
CA LYS A 362 -18.33 57.30 -36.73
C LYS A 362 -18.97 58.03 -35.54
N GLU A 363 -18.30 58.11 -34.42
CA GLU A 363 -18.70 58.92 -33.26
C GLU A 363 -17.55 59.91 -32.92
N GLY A 364 -17.21 60.76 -33.84
CA GLY A 364 -16.33 61.90 -33.64
C GLY A 364 -16.82 63.10 -34.44
#